data_0511794fd860dd744b55b040eda2b46b
#
_entry.id   0511794fd860dd744b55b040eda2b46b
#
_cell.length_a   1.000
_cell.length_b   1.000
_cell.length_c   1.000
_cell.angle_alpha   90.00
_cell.angle_beta   90.00
_cell.angle_gamma   90.00
#
_symmetry.space_group_name_H-M   'P 1'
#
loop_
_entity.id
_entity.type
_entity.pdbx_description
1 polymer ?
#
loop_
_entity_poly.entity_id
_entity_poly.type
_entity_poly.pdbx_seq_one_letter_code
_entity_poly.pdbx_strand_id
1 'polypeptide(L)' 'MIKEYDKVKIKETGVTGDVIDIYSVGGEKHYTVESDQKGVPGGRGDEDSWKLFDCTEEELEKL' A
#
# COMPACT_ATOMS: atom_id res chain seq x y z
N MET A 1 -7.00 -2.95 12.99
CA MET A 1 -7.54 -3.43 11.71
C MET A 1 -7.44 -2.33 10.67
N ILE A 2 -6.93 -2.67 9.49
CA ILE A 2 -6.73 -1.69 8.42
C ILE A 2 -7.98 -1.65 7.55
N LYS A 3 -8.44 -0.45 7.23
CA LYS A 3 -9.65 -0.22 6.43
C LYS A 3 -9.30 0.59 5.19
N GLU A 4 -10.23 0.60 4.24
CA GLU A 4 -10.13 1.42 3.05
C GLU A 4 -9.94 2.88 3.45
N TYR A 5 -9.01 3.56 2.77
CA TYR A 5 -8.62 4.96 2.99
C TYR A 5 -7.84 5.22 4.28
N ASP A 6 -7.47 4.18 5.01
CA ASP A 6 -6.56 4.36 6.14
C ASP A 6 -5.16 4.73 5.65
N LYS A 7 -4.49 5.57 6.42
CA LYS A 7 -3.09 5.88 6.19
C LYS A 7 -2.24 4.77 6.78
N VAL A 8 -1.30 4.25 5.99
CA VAL A 8 -0.44 3.14 6.41
C VAL A 8 1.00 3.38 5.99
N LYS A 9 1.89 2.62 6.62
CA LYS A 9 3.31 2.58 6.23
C LYS A 9 3.66 1.15 5.87
N ILE A 10 4.38 0.98 4.76
CA ILE A 10 4.94 -0.31 4.38
C ILE A 10 6.20 -0.49 5.21
N LYS A 11 6.20 -1.49 6.08
CA LYS A 11 7.26 -1.67 7.08
C LYS A 11 8.63 -1.85 6.46
N GLU A 12 8.71 -2.59 5.37
CA GLU A 12 9.98 -2.94 4.75
C GLU A 12 10.69 -1.74 4.14
N THR A 13 9.93 -0.85 3.52
CA THR A 13 10.49 0.27 2.75
C THR A 13 10.34 1.63 3.42
N GLY A 14 9.40 1.73 4.38
CA GLY A 14 9.07 3.00 4.99
C GLY A 14 8.15 3.87 4.15
N VAL A 15 7.71 3.39 2.99
CA VAL A 15 6.79 4.13 2.13
C VAL A 15 5.44 4.27 2.83
N THR A 16 4.91 5.49 2.85
CA THR A 16 3.58 5.75 3.41
C THR A 16 2.58 6.02 2.31
N GLY A 17 1.32 5.74 2.57
CA GLY A 17 0.27 5.95 1.60
C GLY A 17 -1.10 5.63 2.14
N ASP A 18 -2.08 5.67 1.25
CA ASP A 18 -3.47 5.39 1.59
C ASP A 18 -3.90 4.06 1.01
N VAL A 19 -4.68 3.31 1.79
CA VAL A 19 -5.27 2.06 1.29
C VAL A 19 -6.43 2.44 0.37
N ILE A 20 -6.31 2.10 -0.91
CA ILE A 20 -7.34 2.43 -1.89
C ILE A 20 -8.18 1.23 -2.32
N ASP A 21 -7.76 0.02 -1.96
CA ASP A 21 -8.53 -1.18 -2.27
C ASP A 21 -8.14 -2.30 -1.30
N ILE A 22 -9.10 -3.16 -1.01
CA ILE A 22 -8.89 -4.34 -0.17
C ILE A 22 -9.54 -5.51 -0.88
N TYR A 23 -8.79 -6.59 -1.07
CA TYR A 23 -9.29 -7.77 -1.75
C TYR A 23 -8.70 -9.02 -1.12
N SER A 24 -9.26 -10.19 -1.45
CA SER A 24 -8.80 -11.47 -0.91
C SER A 24 -8.29 -12.36 -2.03
N VAL A 25 -7.18 -13.04 -1.76
CA VAL A 25 -6.62 -14.03 -2.66
C VAL A 25 -6.36 -15.29 -1.82
N GLY A 26 -7.05 -16.39 -2.17
CA GLY A 26 -6.86 -17.64 -1.45
C GLY A 26 -7.15 -17.53 0.04
N GLY A 27 -8.09 -16.68 0.44
CA GLY A 27 -8.44 -16.49 1.83
C GLY A 27 -7.57 -15.50 2.58
N GLU A 28 -6.56 -14.94 1.93
CA GLU A 28 -5.68 -13.95 2.54
C GLU A 28 -6.05 -12.56 2.06
N LYS A 29 -6.15 -11.61 2.98
CA LYS A 29 -6.45 -10.23 2.63
C LYS A 29 -5.22 -9.53 2.08
N HIS A 30 -5.43 -8.81 0.99
CA HIS A 30 -4.43 -7.97 0.37
C HIS A 30 -4.92 -6.54 0.30
N TYR A 31 -4.00 -5.62 0.36
CA TYR A 31 -4.29 -4.19 0.41
C TYR A 31 -3.50 -3.49 -0.69
N THR A 32 -4.19 -2.68 -1.49
CA THR A 32 -3.52 -1.83 -2.47
C THR A 32 -3.29 -0.47 -1.83
N VAL A 33 -2.03 -0.08 -1.76
CA VAL A 33 -1.62 1.18 -1.13
C VAL A 33 -1.12 2.12 -2.22
N GLU A 34 -1.70 3.32 -2.26
CA GLU A 34 -1.22 4.38 -3.16
C GLU A 34 -0.27 5.26 -2.36
N SER A 35 0.95 5.43 -2.86
CA SER A 35 1.98 6.20 -2.15
C SER A 35 1.58 7.67 -2.01
N ASP A 36 2.05 8.31 -0.94
CA ASP A 36 1.82 9.74 -0.69
C ASP A 36 2.66 10.62 -1.59
N GLN A 37 3.74 10.08 -2.13
CA GLN A 37 4.69 10.83 -2.96
C GLN A 37 4.83 10.16 -4.32
N LYS A 38 5.07 10.99 -5.31
CA LYS A 38 5.33 10.49 -6.67
C LYS A 38 6.76 9.97 -6.75
N GLY A 39 6.96 8.98 -7.65
CA GLY A 39 8.30 8.53 -7.98
C GLY A 39 9.02 7.73 -6.93
N VAL A 40 8.30 7.18 -5.93
CA VAL A 40 8.96 6.32 -4.95
C VAL A 40 9.43 5.02 -5.62
N PRO A 41 10.54 4.44 -5.16
CA PRO A 41 11.05 3.19 -5.75
C PRO A 41 10.10 2.02 -5.51
N GLY A 42 10.05 1.11 -6.48
CA GLY A 42 9.18 -0.05 -6.42
C GLY A 42 7.75 0.32 -6.79
N GLY A 43 6.81 -0.58 -6.53
CA GLY A 43 5.42 -0.35 -6.82
C GLY A 43 5.08 -0.38 -8.29
N ARG A 44 3.78 -0.26 -8.59
CA ARG A 44 3.28 -0.25 -9.96
C ARG A 44 2.96 1.19 -10.36
N GLY A 45 3.21 1.51 -11.62
CA GLY A 45 2.90 2.83 -12.17
C GLY A 45 4.10 3.43 -12.87
N ASP A 46 3.86 4.57 -13.51
CA ASP A 46 4.90 5.30 -14.21
C ASP A 46 5.92 5.87 -13.23
N GLU A 47 7.11 6.14 -13.75
CA GLU A 47 8.23 6.58 -12.95
C GLU A 47 7.91 7.83 -12.10
N ASP A 48 7.11 8.74 -12.66
CA ASP A 48 6.79 10.01 -12.01
C ASP A 48 5.38 10.04 -11.41
N SER A 49 4.73 8.89 -11.27
CA SER A 49 3.37 8.84 -10.75
C SER A 49 3.35 8.40 -9.29
N TRP A 50 2.16 8.51 -8.68
CA TRP A 50 1.90 7.85 -7.41
C TRP A 50 1.94 6.36 -7.66
N LYS A 51 2.74 5.65 -6.87
CA LYS A 51 2.94 4.21 -7.05
C LYS A 51 1.94 3.41 -6.25
N LEU A 52 1.58 2.25 -6.80
CA LEU A 52 0.66 1.33 -6.15
C LEU A 52 1.43 0.12 -5.67
N PHE A 53 1.16 -0.28 -4.43
CA PHE A 53 1.80 -1.44 -3.81
C PHE A 53 0.71 -2.40 -3.34
N ASP A 54 0.89 -3.68 -3.61
CA ASP A 54 -0.01 -4.71 -3.10
C ASP A 54 0.67 -5.38 -1.92
N CYS A 55 0.06 -5.27 -0.74
CA CYS A 55 0.67 -5.72 0.51
C CYS A 55 -0.31 -6.56 1.31
N THR A 56 0.22 -7.45 2.15
CA THR A 56 -0.58 -8.14 3.14
C THR A 56 -0.68 -7.28 4.40
N GLU A 57 -1.59 -7.64 5.29
CA GLU A 57 -1.77 -6.88 6.53
C GLU A 57 -0.50 -6.85 7.37
N GLU A 58 0.24 -7.96 7.39
CA GLU A 58 1.47 -8.06 8.16
C GLU A 58 2.57 -7.11 7.68
N GLU A 59 2.52 -6.75 6.40
CA GLU A 59 3.51 -5.86 5.81
C GLU A 59 3.21 -4.39 6.06
N LEU A 60 2.05 -4.09 6.64
CA LEU A 60 1.59 -2.72 6.81
C LEU A 60 1.49 -2.36 8.29
N GLU A 61 1.77 -1.10 8.56
CA GLU A 61 1.56 -0.50 9.88
C GLU A 61 0.55 0.62 9.73
N LYS A 62 -0.53 0.56 10.51
CA LYS A 62 -1.53 1.64 10.49
C LYS A 62 -0.98 2.84 11.23
N LEU A 63 -1.08 4.00 10.60
CA LEU A 63 -0.59 5.25 11.17
C LEU A 63 -1.70 6.03 11.88
#